data_ede1f464dd6f2d69a70b64f8e31da0ed
#
_entry.id   ede1f464dd6f2d69a70b64f8e31da0ed
#
_cell.length_a   1.000
_cell.length_b   1.000
_cell.length_c   1.000
_cell.angle_alpha   90.00
_cell.angle_beta   90.00
_cell.angle_gamma   90.00
#
_symmetry.space_group_name_H-M   'P 1'
#
loop_
_entity.id
_entity.type
_entity.pdbx_description
1 polymer ?
#
loop_
_entity_poly.entity_id
_entity_poly.type
_entity_poly.pdbx_seq_one_letter_code
_entity_poly.pdbx_strand_id
1 'polypeptide(L)'
;MSEVLVNEGRALKHVVVREYVRTLVTGMEPGSPAPSERVLVHRFGVARMTVRQAMDALVSEGLLDRIPGKGTFVARPPRASSGITSFTEEMARRGLLAESQALLARREQAGPGVARALGISEGDAVIHWKRLRRADGVPMCLEDAYLNEILLPGFLQSGMPTSLYDSLEQRGLRPTWAEDSITADRPTVEESTLLELPPGGVVLRQSRRALSGEKIVEVSRSVYRADRFTMWVQLGS
;
A
#
# COMPACT_ATOMS: atom_id res chain seq x y z
N MET A 1 -26.64 -26.65 7.64
CA MET A 1 -26.92 -25.48 8.51
C MET A 1 -25.91 -25.28 9.66
N SER A 2 -25.12 -26.28 10.02
CA SER A 2 -24.15 -26.16 11.16
C SER A 2 -22.79 -25.55 10.81
N GLU A 3 -22.31 -25.63 9.57
CA GLU A 3 -20.98 -25.13 9.20
C GLU A 3 -20.91 -23.59 9.06
N VAL A 4 -22.00 -22.95 8.65
CA VAL A 4 -22.05 -21.49 8.48
C VAL A 4 -22.00 -20.77 9.83
N LEU A 5 -22.69 -21.28 10.85
CA LEU A 5 -22.71 -20.70 12.20
C LEU A 5 -21.37 -20.87 12.95
N VAL A 6 -20.62 -21.93 12.64
CA VAL A 6 -19.28 -22.15 13.23
C VAL A 6 -18.26 -21.17 12.63
N ASN A 7 -18.44 -20.77 11.38
CA ASN A 7 -17.55 -19.84 10.69
C ASN A 7 -17.75 -18.38 11.18
N GLU A 8 -18.98 -17.95 11.46
CA GLU A 8 -19.27 -16.61 12.01
C GLU A 8 -18.72 -16.44 13.44
N GLY A 9 -18.88 -17.43 14.29
CA GLY A 9 -18.30 -17.40 15.65
C GLY A 9 -16.77 -17.40 15.68
N ARG A 10 -16.13 -17.95 14.65
CA ARG A 10 -14.67 -17.96 14.48
C ARG A 10 -14.17 -16.62 13.91
N ALA A 11 -14.95 -15.99 13.00
CA ALA A 11 -14.67 -14.68 12.45
C ALA A 11 -14.65 -13.59 13.56
N LEU A 12 -15.56 -13.66 14.53
CA LEU A 12 -15.59 -12.72 15.64
C LEU A 12 -14.44 -12.91 16.63
N LYS A 13 -13.98 -14.14 16.87
CA LYS A 13 -12.93 -14.43 17.85
C LYS A 13 -11.55 -13.87 17.46
N HIS A 14 -11.16 -13.98 16.20
CA HIS A 14 -9.89 -13.41 15.76
C HIS A 14 -9.91 -11.86 15.78
N VAL A 15 -11.07 -11.23 15.52
CA VAL A 15 -11.22 -9.78 15.62
C VAL A 15 -11.03 -9.31 17.06
N VAL A 16 -11.62 -10.01 18.05
CA VAL A 16 -11.44 -9.67 19.47
C VAL A 16 -9.98 -9.77 19.90
N VAL A 17 -9.30 -10.85 19.49
CA VAL A 17 -7.86 -11.00 19.78
C VAL A 17 -7.05 -9.89 19.12
N ARG A 18 -7.35 -9.55 17.86
CA ARG A 18 -6.67 -8.50 17.11
C ARG A 18 -6.82 -7.14 17.80
N GLU A 19 -8.03 -6.73 18.16
CA GLU A 19 -8.28 -5.46 18.83
C GLU A 19 -7.64 -5.36 20.20
N TYR A 20 -7.64 -6.44 20.97
CA TYR A 20 -6.92 -6.49 22.24
C TYR A 20 -5.42 -6.27 22.05
N VAL A 21 -4.79 -7.01 21.12
CA VAL A 21 -3.35 -6.85 20.85
C VAL A 21 -3.05 -5.47 20.29
N ARG A 22 -3.89 -4.94 19.39
CA ARG A 22 -3.78 -3.57 18.87
C ARG A 22 -3.72 -2.55 20.00
N THR A 23 -4.70 -2.56 20.89
CA THR A 23 -4.75 -1.63 22.03
C THR A 23 -3.51 -1.74 22.92
N LEU A 24 -3.05 -2.98 23.16
CA LEU A 24 -1.87 -3.20 23.98
C LEU A 24 -0.60 -2.65 23.33
N VAL A 25 -0.37 -2.93 22.05
CA VAL A 25 0.89 -2.56 21.37
C VAL A 25 0.94 -1.07 21.00
N THR A 26 -0.20 -0.40 20.87
CA THR A 26 -0.25 1.04 20.61
C THR A 26 0.38 1.86 21.77
N GLY A 27 0.37 1.34 22.99
CA GLY A 27 1.01 1.98 24.15
C GLY A 27 2.42 1.48 24.45
N MET A 28 3.00 0.60 23.63
CA MET A 28 4.32 0.00 23.87
C MET A 28 5.41 0.68 23.01
N GLU A 29 6.63 0.66 23.53
CA GLU A 29 7.81 1.14 22.79
C GLU A 29 8.06 0.31 21.52
N PRO A 30 8.34 0.95 20.37
CA PRO A 30 8.72 0.27 19.14
C PRO A 30 9.91 -0.68 19.32
N GLY A 31 9.79 -1.90 18.85
CA GLY A 31 10.79 -2.96 19.02
C GLY A 31 10.63 -3.75 20.31
N SER A 32 9.66 -3.44 21.16
CA SER A 32 9.31 -4.26 22.33
C SER A 32 8.68 -5.59 21.89
N PRO A 33 8.88 -6.70 22.63
CA PRO A 33 8.25 -7.96 22.29
C PRO A 33 6.72 -7.88 22.46
N ALA A 34 5.99 -8.25 21.41
CA ALA A 34 4.54 -8.41 21.48
C ALA A 34 4.15 -9.68 22.27
N PRO A 35 2.92 -9.78 22.76
CA PRO A 35 2.45 -10.99 23.43
C PRO A 35 2.62 -12.23 22.55
N SER A 36 3.16 -13.31 23.11
CA SER A 36 3.34 -14.54 22.34
C SER A 36 2.00 -15.21 21.99
N GLU A 37 1.93 -15.91 20.87
CA GLU A 37 0.74 -16.67 20.47
C GLU A 37 0.27 -17.61 21.59
N ARG A 38 1.19 -18.22 22.34
CA ARG A 38 0.86 -19.11 23.47
C ARG A 38 0.11 -18.39 24.59
N VAL A 39 0.54 -17.18 24.93
CA VAL A 39 -0.11 -16.34 25.95
C VAL A 39 -1.52 -15.96 25.50
N LEU A 40 -1.68 -15.59 24.25
CA LEU A 40 -2.98 -15.20 23.69
C LEU A 40 -3.94 -16.38 23.57
N VAL A 41 -3.45 -17.56 23.16
CA VAL A 41 -4.24 -18.81 23.16
C VAL A 41 -4.78 -19.10 24.57
N HIS A 42 -3.93 -19.03 25.58
CA HIS A 42 -4.34 -19.29 26.99
C HIS A 42 -5.32 -18.23 27.49
N ARG A 43 -5.06 -16.95 27.20
CA ARG A 43 -5.89 -15.83 27.67
C ARG A 43 -7.31 -15.84 27.07
N PHE A 44 -7.42 -16.13 25.78
CA PHE A 44 -8.70 -16.06 25.06
C PHE A 44 -9.40 -17.41 24.88
N GLY A 45 -8.77 -18.50 25.25
CA GLY A 45 -9.35 -19.84 25.10
C GLY A 45 -9.70 -20.18 23.64
N VAL A 46 -8.91 -19.69 22.67
CA VAL A 46 -9.16 -19.87 21.23
C VAL A 46 -8.11 -20.75 20.57
N ALA A 47 -8.43 -21.28 19.40
CA ALA A 47 -7.49 -22.10 18.64
C ALA A 47 -6.24 -21.28 18.24
N ARG A 48 -5.08 -21.94 18.16
CA ARG A 48 -3.82 -21.32 17.77
C ARG A 48 -3.90 -20.61 16.40
N MET A 49 -4.64 -21.20 15.45
CA MET A 49 -4.87 -20.58 14.12
C MET A 49 -5.64 -19.27 14.20
N THR A 50 -6.59 -19.14 15.15
CA THR A 50 -7.35 -17.90 15.37
C THR A 50 -6.44 -16.78 15.89
N VAL A 51 -5.53 -17.09 16.80
CA VAL A 51 -4.53 -16.14 17.31
C VAL A 51 -3.56 -15.77 16.18
N ARG A 52 -3.08 -16.76 15.44
CA ARG A 52 -2.15 -16.52 14.33
C ARG A 52 -2.75 -15.61 13.27
N GLN A 53 -4.00 -15.84 12.89
CA GLN A 53 -4.73 -14.96 11.95
C GLN A 53 -4.84 -13.52 12.46
N ALA A 54 -5.09 -13.33 13.77
CA ALA A 54 -5.12 -12.00 14.38
C ALA A 54 -3.75 -11.32 14.37
N MET A 55 -2.69 -12.06 14.68
CA MET A 55 -1.31 -11.55 14.66
C MET A 55 -0.84 -11.24 13.24
N ASP A 56 -1.16 -12.11 12.27
CA ASP A 56 -0.82 -11.89 10.85
C ASP A 56 -1.51 -10.63 10.30
N ALA A 57 -2.75 -10.37 10.72
CA ALA A 57 -3.43 -9.12 10.36
C ALA A 57 -2.69 -7.89 10.91
N LEU A 58 -2.23 -7.92 12.16
CA LEU A 58 -1.48 -6.81 12.76
C LEU A 58 -0.09 -6.62 12.13
N VAL A 59 0.53 -7.70 11.67
CA VAL A 59 1.76 -7.62 10.87
C VAL A 59 1.47 -6.97 9.52
N SER A 60 0.39 -7.38 8.84
CA SER A 60 -0.02 -6.77 7.56
C SER A 60 -0.41 -5.29 7.70
N GLU A 61 -0.92 -4.90 8.86
CA GLU A 61 -1.22 -3.51 9.21
C GLU A 61 0.03 -2.69 9.58
N GLY A 62 1.20 -3.34 9.67
CA GLY A 62 2.45 -2.68 10.05
C GLY A 62 2.51 -2.28 11.53
N LEU A 63 1.68 -2.86 12.39
CA LEU A 63 1.72 -2.65 13.85
C LEU A 63 2.68 -3.62 14.54
N LEU A 64 2.95 -4.76 13.92
CA LEU A 64 3.86 -5.79 14.41
C LEU A 64 4.85 -6.21 13.32
N ASP A 65 6.07 -6.54 13.75
CA ASP A 65 7.11 -7.17 12.93
C ASP A 65 7.35 -8.60 13.40
N ARG A 66 7.31 -9.57 12.47
CA ARG A 66 7.69 -10.96 12.77
C ARG A 66 9.13 -11.21 12.38
N ILE A 67 9.98 -11.53 13.35
CA ILE A 67 11.38 -11.85 13.13
C ILE A 67 11.54 -13.37 13.26
N PRO A 68 11.89 -14.08 12.16
CA PRO A 68 12.08 -15.52 12.20
C PRO A 68 13.05 -15.95 13.32
N GLY A 69 12.65 -16.94 14.12
CA GLY A 69 13.45 -17.44 15.24
C GLY A 69 13.52 -16.56 16.48
N LYS A 70 13.04 -15.30 16.42
CA LYS A 70 13.09 -14.36 17.56
C LYS A 70 11.72 -14.02 18.13
N GLY A 71 10.65 -14.10 17.33
CA GLY A 71 9.29 -13.81 17.78
C GLY A 71 8.63 -12.64 17.04
N THR A 72 7.59 -12.09 17.67
CA THR A 72 6.84 -10.94 17.15
C THR A 72 7.09 -9.73 18.05
N PHE A 73 7.32 -8.59 17.46
CA PHE A 73 7.69 -7.35 18.13
C PHE A 73 6.77 -6.21 17.68
N VAL A 74 6.63 -5.18 18.49
CA VAL A 74 5.97 -3.94 18.09
C VAL A 74 6.77 -3.34 16.93
N ALA A 75 6.09 -3.10 15.81
CA ALA A 75 6.75 -2.58 14.64
C ALA A 75 7.41 -1.24 14.96
N ARG A 76 8.62 -1.07 14.49
CA ARG A 76 9.23 0.24 14.49
C ARG A 76 8.61 1.03 13.34
N PRO A 77 8.21 2.30 13.57
CA PRO A 77 7.87 3.13 12.44
C PRO A 77 9.01 3.01 11.43
N PRO A 78 8.69 2.77 10.15
CA PRO A 78 9.73 2.67 9.14
C PRO A 78 10.64 3.88 9.35
N ARG A 79 11.95 3.65 9.50
CA ARG A 79 12.90 4.77 9.57
C ARG A 79 12.58 5.65 8.39
N ALA A 80 12.20 6.90 8.65
CA ALA A 80 11.92 7.82 7.60
C ALA A 80 13.09 7.74 6.61
N SER A 81 12.80 7.28 5.42
CA SER A 81 13.66 7.66 4.33
C SER A 81 13.48 9.17 4.23
N SER A 82 14.55 9.90 4.22
CA SER A 82 14.56 11.32 3.89
C SER A 82 14.12 11.56 2.44
N GLY A 83 13.07 10.87 1.97
CA GLY A 83 12.65 10.93 0.57
C GLY A 83 11.33 10.24 0.30
N ILE A 84 10.78 10.56 -0.88
CA ILE A 84 9.56 9.98 -1.41
C ILE A 84 9.81 8.52 -1.76
N THR A 85 8.94 7.65 -1.25
CA THR A 85 9.05 6.20 -1.44
C THR A 85 8.08 5.72 -2.50
N SER A 86 8.55 4.80 -3.35
CA SER A 86 7.70 4.02 -4.25
C SER A 86 6.98 2.89 -3.49
N PHE A 87 5.91 2.36 -4.08
CA PHE A 87 5.26 1.16 -3.56
C PHE A 87 6.24 -0.03 -3.43
N THR A 88 7.13 -0.20 -4.41
CA THR A 88 8.12 -1.29 -4.42
C THR A 88 9.07 -1.19 -3.23
N GLU A 89 9.59 0.02 -2.98
CA GLU A 89 10.47 0.28 -1.84
C GLU A 89 9.72 0.11 -0.51
N GLU A 90 8.46 0.55 -0.44
CA GLU A 90 7.64 0.40 0.76
C GLU A 90 7.37 -1.08 1.07
N MET A 91 7.06 -1.89 0.06
CA MET A 91 6.88 -3.34 0.24
C MET A 91 8.20 -4.01 0.64
N ALA A 92 9.31 -3.65 0.02
CA ALA A 92 10.63 -4.18 0.37
C ALA A 92 11.00 -3.88 1.83
N ARG A 93 10.68 -2.68 2.35
CA ARG A 93 10.89 -2.33 3.77
C ARG A 93 10.05 -3.19 4.72
N ARG A 94 8.88 -3.60 4.28
CA ARG A 94 7.99 -4.52 5.03
C ARG A 94 8.40 -5.99 4.88
N GLY A 95 9.44 -6.28 4.10
CA GLY A 95 9.89 -7.65 3.82
C GLY A 95 8.95 -8.40 2.87
N LEU A 96 8.16 -7.69 2.07
CA LEU A 96 7.18 -8.24 1.13
C LEU A 96 7.69 -8.09 -0.31
N LEU A 97 7.38 -9.07 -1.16
CA LEU A 97 7.68 -9.02 -2.58
C LEU A 97 6.62 -8.20 -3.30
N ALA A 98 7.03 -7.09 -3.90
CA ALA A 98 6.16 -6.24 -4.71
C ALA A 98 6.03 -6.77 -6.14
N GLU A 99 4.80 -6.91 -6.62
CA GLU A 99 4.47 -7.29 -7.99
C GLU A 99 3.62 -6.19 -8.64
N SER A 100 3.72 -6.07 -9.96
CA SER A 100 2.97 -5.07 -10.73
C SER A 100 2.40 -5.72 -11.99
N GLN A 101 1.09 -5.72 -12.11
CA GLN A 101 0.36 -6.14 -13.29
C GLN A 101 -0.18 -4.91 -14.01
N ALA A 102 0.30 -4.64 -15.22
CA ALA A 102 -0.24 -3.56 -16.04
C ALA A 102 -1.68 -3.93 -16.50
N LEU A 103 -2.63 -3.07 -16.19
CA LEU A 103 -4.01 -3.15 -16.68
C LEU A 103 -4.18 -2.31 -17.94
N LEU A 104 -3.43 -1.20 -18.03
CA LEU A 104 -3.36 -0.31 -19.18
C LEU A 104 -1.97 0.32 -19.22
N ALA A 105 -1.38 0.41 -20.41
CA ALA A 105 -0.19 1.21 -20.65
C ALA A 105 -0.24 1.73 -22.09
N ARG A 106 -0.42 3.04 -22.26
CA ARG A 106 -0.53 3.66 -23.58
C ARG A 106 -0.11 5.11 -23.58
N ARG A 107 0.21 5.60 -24.76
CA ARG A 107 0.33 7.02 -25.06
C ARG A 107 -1.05 7.61 -25.32
N GLU A 108 -1.35 8.77 -24.77
CA GLU A 108 -2.56 9.53 -25.08
C GLU A 108 -2.32 11.04 -25.00
N GLN A 109 -3.31 11.84 -25.39
CA GLN A 109 -3.27 13.28 -25.24
C GLN A 109 -3.80 13.68 -23.86
N ALA A 110 -3.11 14.63 -23.20
CA ALA A 110 -3.54 15.15 -21.92
C ALA A 110 -4.88 15.91 -22.04
N GLY A 111 -5.89 15.42 -21.34
CA GLY A 111 -7.09 16.21 -21.13
C GLY A 111 -6.83 17.37 -20.14
N PRO A 112 -7.77 18.33 -20.01
CA PRO A 112 -7.57 19.57 -19.25
C PRO A 112 -7.17 19.35 -17.78
N GLY A 113 -7.70 18.29 -17.14
CA GLY A 113 -7.36 17.94 -15.75
C GLY A 113 -5.95 17.41 -15.58
N VAL A 114 -5.53 16.49 -16.45
CA VAL A 114 -4.18 15.90 -16.48
C VAL A 114 -3.14 16.95 -16.86
N ALA A 115 -3.43 17.75 -17.88
CA ALA A 115 -2.56 18.83 -18.34
C ALA A 115 -2.26 19.83 -17.22
N ARG A 116 -3.30 20.31 -16.51
CA ARG A 116 -3.16 21.20 -15.36
C ARG A 116 -2.33 20.55 -14.24
N ALA A 117 -2.59 19.29 -13.93
CA ALA A 117 -1.91 18.59 -12.84
C ALA A 117 -0.43 18.35 -13.16
N LEU A 118 -0.08 18.04 -14.41
CA LEU A 118 1.29 17.87 -14.89
C LEU A 118 2.00 19.19 -15.24
N GLY A 119 1.29 20.33 -15.28
CA GLY A 119 1.86 21.61 -15.68
C GLY A 119 2.27 21.66 -17.16
N ILE A 120 1.53 20.98 -18.02
CA ILE A 120 1.72 20.94 -19.50
C ILE A 120 0.49 21.49 -20.20
N SER A 121 0.55 21.62 -21.54
CA SER A 121 -0.59 22.07 -22.34
C SER A 121 -1.61 20.94 -22.56
N GLU A 122 -2.87 21.31 -22.69
CA GLU A 122 -3.90 20.37 -23.13
C GLU A 122 -3.54 19.86 -24.54
N GLY A 123 -3.68 18.54 -24.73
CA GLY A 123 -3.28 17.86 -25.96
C GLY A 123 -1.82 17.42 -25.99
N ASP A 124 -0.97 17.86 -25.07
CA ASP A 124 0.39 17.32 -24.96
C ASP A 124 0.37 15.82 -24.69
N ALA A 125 1.42 15.14 -25.14
CA ALA A 125 1.53 13.71 -25.01
C ALA A 125 1.85 13.28 -23.58
N VAL A 126 1.09 12.30 -23.07
CA VAL A 126 1.28 11.67 -21.77
C VAL A 126 1.28 10.15 -21.90
N ILE A 127 1.94 9.50 -20.96
CA ILE A 127 1.85 8.06 -20.76
C ILE A 127 0.80 7.82 -19.69
N HIS A 128 -0.28 7.14 -20.04
CA HIS A 128 -1.30 6.68 -19.11
C HIS A 128 -1.00 5.23 -18.72
N TRP A 129 -0.80 5.01 -17.43
CA TRP A 129 -0.45 3.70 -16.89
C TRP A 129 -1.32 3.32 -15.71
N LYS A 130 -2.20 2.33 -15.90
CA LYS A 130 -2.99 1.69 -14.83
C LYS A 130 -2.39 0.35 -14.47
N ARG A 131 -2.29 0.07 -13.19
CA ARG A 131 -1.72 -1.20 -12.69
C ARG A 131 -2.37 -1.66 -11.39
N LEU A 132 -2.46 -2.97 -11.28
CA LEU A 132 -2.75 -3.66 -10.04
C LEU A 132 -1.41 -4.00 -9.36
N ARG A 133 -1.23 -3.50 -8.13
CA ARG A 133 -0.03 -3.74 -7.32
C ARG A 133 -0.34 -4.80 -6.27
N ARG A 134 0.51 -5.80 -6.18
CA ARG A 134 0.39 -6.91 -5.23
C ARG A 134 1.58 -6.93 -4.28
N ALA A 135 1.38 -7.49 -3.09
CA ALA A 135 2.44 -7.81 -2.15
C ALA A 135 2.29 -9.28 -1.76
N ASP A 136 3.33 -10.09 -2.00
CA ASP A 136 3.30 -11.56 -1.86
C ASP A 136 2.06 -12.20 -2.54
N GLY A 137 1.77 -11.78 -3.78
CA GLY A 137 0.64 -12.24 -4.57
C GLY A 137 -0.73 -11.64 -4.17
N VAL A 138 -0.84 -10.92 -3.05
CA VAL A 138 -2.10 -10.34 -2.56
C VAL A 138 -2.31 -8.95 -3.14
N PRO A 139 -3.49 -8.64 -3.73
CA PRO A 139 -3.80 -7.30 -4.19
C PRO A 139 -3.76 -6.29 -3.04
N MET A 140 -3.03 -5.18 -3.25
CA MET A 140 -2.84 -4.12 -2.26
C MET A 140 -3.32 -2.76 -2.75
N CYS A 141 -3.08 -2.46 -4.04
CA CYS A 141 -3.33 -1.14 -4.59
C CYS A 141 -3.69 -1.21 -6.06
N LEU A 142 -4.67 -0.41 -6.47
CA LEU A 142 -4.90 0.00 -7.86
C LEU A 142 -4.29 1.38 -8.02
N GLU A 143 -3.45 1.54 -9.01
CA GLU A 143 -2.79 2.80 -9.32
C GLU A 143 -3.12 3.22 -10.75
N ASP A 144 -3.49 4.48 -10.92
CA ASP A 144 -3.80 5.14 -12.18
C ASP A 144 -2.90 6.36 -12.31
N ALA A 145 -1.85 6.28 -13.13
CA ALA A 145 -0.79 7.26 -13.23
C ALA A 145 -0.71 7.88 -14.62
N TYR A 146 -0.44 9.17 -14.67
CA TYR A 146 -0.09 9.91 -15.87
C TYR A 146 1.32 10.47 -15.73
N LEU A 147 2.16 10.15 -16.70
CA LEU A 147 3.55 10.59 -16.75
C LEU A 147 3.74 11.57 -17.91
N ASN A 148 4.58 12.58 -17.70
CA ASN A 148 4.94 13.51 -18.75
C ASN A 148 5.85 12.82 -19.79
N GLU A 149 5.33 12.52 -20.98
CA GLU A 149 6.07 11.76 -22.00
C GLU A 149 7.30 12.52 -22.52
N ILE A 150 7.25 13.88 -22.54
CA ILE A 150 8.39 14.69 -23.00
C ILE A 150 9.64 14.42 -22.14
N LEU A 151 9.44 14.14 -20.85
CA LEU A 151 10.53 13.82 -19.93
C LEU A 151 10.97 12.35 -20.01
N LEU A 152 10.19 11.51 -20.67
CA LEU A 152 10.35 10.05 -20.68
C LEU A 152 10.37 9.46 -22.10
N PRO A 153 11.27 9.93 -22.98
CA PRO A 153 11.35 9.39 -24.32
C PRO A 153 11.64 7.88 -24.28
N GLY A 154 10.92 7.12 -25.11
CA GLY A 154 11.12 5.67 -25.21
C GLY A 154 10.62 4.84 -24.03
N PHE A 155 9.88 5.42 -23.08
CA PHE A 155 9.45 4.71 -21.87
C PHE A 155 8.57 3.48 -22.17
N LEU A 156 7.57 3.65 -23.05
CA LEU A 156 6.67 2.53 -23.42
C LEU A 156 7.41 1.45 -24.25
N GLN A 157 8.37 1.84 -25.09
CA GLN A 157 9.12 0.93 -25.95
C GLN A 157 10.08 0.03 -25.15
N SER A 158 10.53 0.49 -23.99
CA SER A 158 11.44 -0.29 -23.12
C SER A 158 10.72 -1.39 -22.31
N GLY A 159 9.39 -1.49 -22.46
CA GLY A 159 8.56 -2.32 -21.59
C GLY A 159 8.26 -1.64 -20.25
N MET A 160 7.16 -2.04 -19.62
CA MET A 160 6.73 -1.43 -18.36
C MET A 160 7.57 -1.95 -17.18
N PRO A 161 8.21 -1.06 -16.41
CA PRO A 161 9.06 -1.47 -15.30
C PRO A 161 8.24 -1.96 -14.10
N THR A 162 8.80 -2.82 -13.28
CA THR A 162 8.20 -3.22 -11.99
C THR A 162 8.12 -2.02 -11.04
N SER A 163 9.16 -1.19 -11.01
CA SER A 163 9.23 0.04 -10.21
C SER A 163 9.34 1.26 -11.12
N LEU A 164 8.36 2.16 -11.00
CA LEU A 164 8.38 3.44 -11.71
C LEU A 164 9.56 4.29 -11.22
N TYR A 165 9.75 4.40 -9.90
CA TYR A 165 10.77 5.30 -9.36
C TYR A 165 12.20 4.86 -9.64
N ASP A 166 12.47 3.56 -9.68
CA ASP A 166 13.78 3.04 -10.11
C ASP A 166 14.03 3.37 -11.59
N SER A 167 12.99 3.27 -12.41
CA SER A 167 13.09 3.64 -13.84
C SER A 167 13.26 5.15 -14.03
N LEU A 168 12.64 5.97 -13.20
CA LEU A 168 12.86 7.43 -13.19
C LEU A 168 14.26 7.78 -12.68
N GLU A 169 14.77 7.08 -11.67
CA GLU A 169 16.13 7.27 -11.15
C GLU A 169 17.20 7.01 -12.20
N GLN A 170 17.07 5.91 -12.97
CA GLN A 170 17.97 5.60 -14.09
C GLN A 170 17.99 6.69 -15.16
N ARG A 171 16.95 7.52 -15.22
CA ARG A 171 16.83 8.66 -16.14
C ARG A 171 17.18 10.01 -15.51
N GLY A 172 17.65 10.00 -14.24
CA GLY A 172 17.92 11.23 -13.48
C GLY A 172 16.68 12.04 -13.12
N LEU A 173 15.52 11.38 -13.08
CA LEU A 173 14.21 11.99 -12.84
C LEU A 173 13.52 11.43 -11.58
N ARG A 174 14.29 10.86 -10.64
CA ARG A 174 13.72 10.39 -9.37
C ARG A 174 12.98 11.53 -8.68
N PRO A 175 11.76 11.32 -8.21
CA PRO A 175 11.04 12.32 -7.44
C PRO A 175 11.81 12.75 -6.18
N THR A 176 11.93 14.05 -6.00
CA THR A 176 12.57 14.68 -4.84
C THR A 176 11.57 15.40 -3.95
N TRP A 177 10.37 15.64 -4.45
CA TRP A 177 9.25 16.24 -3.75
C TRP A 177 7.93 15.64 -4.21
N ALA A 178 6.98 15.48 -3.30
CA ALA A 178 5.62 15.08 -3.64
C ALA A 178 4.60 15.73 -2.71
N GLU A 179 3.42 15.98 -3.28
CA GLU A 179 2.22 16.37 -2.56
C GLU A 179 1.21 15.21 -2.63
N ASP A 180 0.74 14.76 -1.47
CA ASP A 180 -0.24 13.70 -1.34
C ASP A 180 -1.52 14.21 -0.66
N SER A 181 -2.66 13.97 -1.28
CA SER A 181 -3.97 14.08 -0.65
C SER A 181 -4.52 12.69 -0.38
N ILE A 182 -4.92 12.42 0.85
CA ILE A 182 -5.36 11.10 1.29
C ILE A 182 -6.76 11.19 1.88
N THR A 183 -7.68 10.37 1.38
CA THR A 183 -9.05 10.27 1.87
C THR A 183 -9.47 8.82 2.05
N ALA A 184 -10.37 8.56 2.98
CA ALA A 184 -11.03 7.26 3.12
C ALA A 184 -12.37 7.30 2.39
N ASP A 185 -12.70 6.20 1.69
CA ASP A 185 -13.93 6.13 0.90
C ASP A 185 -14.43 4.68 0.76
N ARG A 186 -15.61 4.52 0.22
CA ARG A 186 -16.14 3.22 -0.21
C ARG A 186 -15.57 2.88 -1.59
N PRO A 187 -15.19 1.60 -1.81
CA PRO A 187 -14.75 1.17 -3.13
C PRO A 187 -15.91 1.13 -4.13
N THR A 188 -15.61 1.33 -5.40
CA THR A 188 -16.50 0.95 -6.49
C THR A 188 -16.60 -0.58 -6.62
N VAL A 189 -17.53 -1.07 -7.43
CA VAL A 189 -17.67 -2.51 -7.72
C VAL A 189 -16.42 -3.05 -8.40
N GLU A 190 -15.86 -2.31 -9.36
CA GLU A 190 -14.61 -2.67 -10.06
C GLU A 190 -13.43 -2.75 -9.10
N GLU A 191 -13.25 -1.73 -8.26
CA GLU A 191 -12.18 -1.69 -7.26
C GLU A 191 -12.32 -2.84 -6.24
N SER A 192 -13.54 -3.12 -5.79
CA SER A 192 -13.81 -4.23 -4.88
C SER A 192 -13.42 -5.57 -5.48
N THR A 193 -13.71 -5.76 -6.76
CA THR A 193 -13.38 -6.99 -7.49
C THR A 193 -11.88 -7.13 -7.70
N LEU A 194 -11.22 -6.10 -8.24
CA LEU A 194 -9.79 -6.13 -8.55
C LEU A 194 -8.91 -6.21 -7.29
N LEU A 195 -9.33 -5.56 -6.22
CA LEU A 195 -8.63 -5.57 -4.93
C LEU A 195 -9.05 -6.74 -4.03
N GLU A 196 -10.00 -7.59 -4.46
CA GLU A 196 -10.49 -8.71 -3.66
C GLU A 196 -10.91 -8.28 -2.25
N LEU A 197 -11.69 -7.17 -2.17
CA LEU A 197 -12.09 -6.61 -0.89
C LEU A 197 -13.19 -7.45 -0.22
N PRO A 198 -13.16 -7.58 1.11
CA PRO A 198 -14.28 -8.19 1.82
C PRO A 198 -15.54 -7.31 1.74
N PRO A 199 -16.75 -7.89 1.94
CA PRO A 199 -17.98 -7.10 2.02
C PRO A 199 -17.87 -5.98 3.07
N GLY A 200 -18.27 -4.76 2.68
CA GLY A 200 -18.16 -3.58 3.55
C GLY A 200 -16.75 -3.01 3.70
N GLY A 201 -15.81 -3.48 2.89
CA GLY A 201 -14.43 -2.97 2.87
C GLY A 201 -14.36 -1.46 2.62
N VAL A 202 -13.33 -0.84 3.15
CA VAL A 202 -12.99 0.57 2.98
C VAL A 202 -11.67 0.67 2.23
N VAL A 203 -11.50 1.74 1.46
CA VAL A 203 -10.26 2.05 0.75
C VAL A 203 -9.67 3.38 1.19
N LEU A 204 -8.35 3.50 1.10
CA LEU A 204 -7.66 4.78 1.16
C LEU A 204 -7.39 5.23 -0.27
N ARG A 205 -7.86 6.42 -0.62
CA ARG A 205 -7.57 7.08 -1.91
C ARG A 205 -6.45 8.07 -1.70
N GLN A 206 -5.37 7.89 -2.43
CA GLN A 206 -4.26 8.82 -2.49
C GLN A 206 -4.23 9.48 -3.86
N SER A 207 -4.19 10.81 -3.90
CA SER A 207 -3.84 11.57 -5.10
C SER A 207 -2.46 12.16 -4.89
N ARG A 208 -1.53 11.84 -5.78
CA ARG A 208 -0.13 12.26 -5.70
C ARG A 208 0.24 13.14 -6.88
N ARG A 209 1.04 14.17 -6.62
CA ARG A 209 1.80 14.92 -7.60
C ARG A 209 3.27 14.86 -7.21
N ALA A 210 4.11 14.26 -8.04
CA ALA A 210 5.53 14.04 -7.76
C ALA A 210 6.43 14.83 -8.71
N LEU A 211 7.46 15.46 -8.16
CA LEU A 211 8.38 16.32 -8.84
C LEU A 211 9.82 15.83 -8.70
N SER A 212 10.59 15.95 -9.79
CA SER A 212 12.05 15.86 -9.79
C SER A 212 12.62 17.26 -10.06
N GLY A 213 13.15 17.89 -9.01
CA GLY A 213 13.39 19.34 -9.05
C GLY A 213 12.10 20.11 -9.31
N GLU A 214 12.08 20.95 -10.35
CA GLU A 214 10.89 21.70 -10.74
C GLU A 214 9.98 20.96 -11.74
N LYS A 215 10.39 19.78 -12.22
CA LYS A 215 9.67 19.02 -13.24
C LYS A 215 8.65 18.11 -12.60
N ILE A 216 7.36 18.27 -12.95
CA ILE A 216 6.33 17.31 -12.56
C ILE A 216 6.47 16.07 -13.44
N VAL A 217 6.89 14.95 -12.84
CA VAL A 217 7.17 13.70 -13.55
C VAL A 217 5.99 12.74 -13.54
N GLU A 218 5.15 12.83 -12.49
CA GLU A 218 4.02 11.94 -12.27
C GLU A 218 2.87 12.67 -11.60
N VAL A 219 1.66 12.40 -12.05
CA VAL A 219 0.43 12.57 -11.27
C VAL A 219 -0.29 11.24 -11.23
N SER A 220 -0.73 10.82 -10.05
CA SER A 220 -1.37 9.52 -9.88
C SER A 220 -2.53 9.54 -8.89
N ARG A 221 -3.44 8.58 -9.07
CA ARG A 221 -4.49 8.24 -8.13
C ARG A 221 -4.33 6.78 -7.77
N SER A 222 -4.18 6.51 -6.48
CA SER A 222 -4.01 5.18 -5.95
C SER A 222 -5.14 4.84 -4.99
N VAL A 223 -5.64 3.61 -5.09
CA VAL A 223 -6.69 3.08 -4.24
C VAL A 223 -6.13 1.89 -3.48
N TYR A 224 -5.88 2.08 -2.20
CA TYR A 224 -5.30 1.06 -1.32
C TYR A 224 -6.37 0.35 -0.50
N ARG A 225 -6.16 -0.92 -0.25
CA ARG A 225 -6.94 -1.71 0.73
C ARG A 225 -6.65 -1.19 2.14
N ALA A 226 -7.64 -0.56 2.80
CA ALA A 226 -7.48 -0.03 4.16
C ALA A 226 -7.34 -1.14 5.23
N ASP A 227 -7.76 -2.39 4.92
CA ASP A 227 -7.61 -3.54 5.81
C ASP A 227 -6.19 -4.13 5.81
N ARG A 228 -5.33 -3.74 4.85
CA ARG A 228 -3.98 -4.29 4.65
C ARG A 228 -2.88 -3.25 4.50
N PHE A 229 -3.24 -2.00 4.27
CA PHE A 229 -2.27 -0.93 4.04
C PHE A 229 -2.42 0.19 5.07
N THR A 230 -1.33 0.49 5.76
CA THR A 230 -1.21 1.65 6.63
C THR A 230 -0.25 2.64 6.01
N MET A 231 -0.66 3.89 5.89
CA MET A 231 0.19 4.96 5.42
C MET A 231 0.87 5.63 6.62
N TRP A 232 2.19 5.57 6.64
CA TRP A 232 3.00 6.23 7.66
C TRP A 232 3.50 7.56 7.12
N VAL A 233 3.21 8.64 7.83
CA VAL A 233 3.71 9.98 7.52
C VAL A 233 4.57 10.44 8.69
N GLN A 234 5.82 10.77 8.43
CA GLN A 234 6.71 11.37 9.42
C GLN A 234 6.85 12.86 9.09
N LEU A 235 6.46 13.69 10.05
CA LEU A 235 6.59 15.12 9.95
C LEU A 235 7.83 15.52 10.77
N GLY A 236 8.80 16.16 10.12
CA GLY A 236 9.97 16.76 10.76
C GLY A 236 9.78 18.27 10.88
N SER A 237 10.33 18.84 11.92
CA SER A 237 10.51 20.29 12.07
C SER A 237 11.87 20.70 11.50
#